data_4d5bf15439d47df53c06de07fde49814
#
_entry.id   4d5bf15439d47df53c06de07fde49814
#
_cell.length_a   1.000
_cell.length_b   1.000
_cell.length_c   1.000
_cell.angle_alpha   90.00
_cell.angle_beta   90.00
_cell.angle_gamma   90.00
#
_symmetry.space_group_name_H-M   'P 1'
#
loop_
_entity.id
_entity.type
_entity.pdbx_description
1 polymer ?
#
loop_
_entity_poly.entity_id
_entity_poly.type
_entity_poly.pdbx_seq_one_letter_code
_entity_poly.pdbx_strand_id
1 'polypeptide(L)'
;MPRPGNPKRRVAAAVADVGSSVFSPLADRIAAHPGPIYPLHVGDTWLEPFEGGRMEDLTVAEHPGMHRYCETGGIPPLVDALVEKLRTRNRIPVERDQVLVTAGATGGLACAVSALADPGEEVLILAPFWPLIRGIVRAQRGRPVEVPFFDRVESPEAAVEAVEAHTSERTVALYVSTPSNPTGRVIPQAWLEALAGWARRRDLWILSDEVYEDYVYRGQHVSLATLAPERTVSVFSFSKAYGMAGNRVGYLAGPPDLVAQAHKVGVHTAYHGPTAGQWAALAALRDGGPWLERVRGAYRAAGEDAARVLGQPPPEGSCFLFLDVRPVLQGRNLLEFLEECLEEGVVVAPGSSCGEAYADWVRLCYTSAPPESVAEAVRRLARRLEPPRAGA
;
A
#
# COMPACT_ATOMS: atom_id res chain seq x y z
N MET A 1 -22.78 -19.34 16.46
CA MET A 1 -23.79 -18.72 17.35
C MET A 1 -23.10 -18.24 18.62
N PRO A 2 -23.19 -16.96 19.02
CA PRO A 2 -22.66 -16.53 20.29
C PRO A 2 -23.43 -17.22 21.42
N ARG A 3 -22.71 -17.72 22.41
CA ARG A 3 -23.30 -18.32 23.61
C ARG A 3 -24.12 -17.28 24.37
N PRO A 4 -25.34 -17.59 24.83
CA PRO A 4 -26.08 -16.71 25.71
C PRO A 4 -25.39 -16.70 27.08
N GLY A 5 -24.60 -15.67 27.36
CA GLY A 5 -23.88 -15.58 28.62
C GLY A 5 -23.03 -14.34 28.71
N ASN A 6 -23.42 -13.45 29.58
CA ASN A 6 -22.76 -12.23 30.03
C ASN A 6 -22.46 -11.19 28.93
N PRO A 7 -23.31 -10.18 28.74
CA PRO A 7 -23.15 -9.12 27.72
C PRO A 7 -21.86 -8.29 27.89
N LYS A 8 -21.13 -8.44 28.97
CA LYS A 8 -19.84 -7.76 29.25
C LYS A 8 -18.62 -8.45 28.63
N ARG A 9 -18.73 -9.73 28.17
CA ARG A 9 -17.63 -10.48 27.55
C ARG A 9 -17.85 -10.64 26.02
N ARG A 10 -17.81 -9.54 25.28
CA ARG A 10 -17.89 -9.56 23.82
C ARG A 10 -16.65 -8.88 23.21
N VAL A 11 -16.23 -9.33 22.03
CA VAL A 11 -15.25 -8.59 21.20
C VAL A 11 -15.92 -7.33 20.64
N ALA A 12 -15.10 -6.31 20.35
CA ALA A 12 -15.61 -5.08 19.76
C ALA A 12 -16.14 -5.34 18.35
N ALA A 13 -17.37 -4.85 18.06
CA ALA A 13 -18.01 -5.06 16.76
C ALA A 13 -17.17 -4.48 15.59
N ALA A 14 -16.47 -3.38 15.83
CA ALA A 14 -15.64 -2.73 14.82
C ALA A 14 -14.55 -3.62 14.22
N VAL A 15 -14.09 -4.66 14.94
CA VAL A 15 -13.04 -5.59 14.48
C VAL A 15 -13.55 -7.00 14.21
N ALA A 16 -14.82 -7.29 14.50
CA ALA A 16 -15.37 -8.64 14.37
C ALA A 16 -15.29 -9.16 12.92
N ASP A 17 -15.47 -8.27 11.94
CA ASP A 17 -15.48 -8.59 10.51
C ASP A 17 -14.19 -8.17 9.80
N VAL A 18 -13.15 -7.77 10.55
CA VAL A 18 -11.82 -7.47 9.98
C VAL A 18 -11.06 -8.78 9.84
N GLY A 19 -10.73 -9.18 8.60
CA GLY A 19 -9.94 -10.37 8.32
C GLY A 19 -8.52 -10.26 8.85
N SER A 20 -8.00 -11.33 9.46
CA SER A 20 -6.62 -11.41 9.93
C SER A 20 -5.62 -11.63 8.79
N SER A 21 -6.06 -12.17 7.66
CA SER A 21 -5.25 -12.44 6.46
C SER A 21 -6.12 -12.43 5.21
N VAL A 22 -5.56 -11.91 4.12
CA VAL A 22 -6.15 -11.93 2.78
C VAL A 22 -6.16 -13.36 2.19
N PHE A 23 -5.28 -14.26 2.69
CA PHE A 23 -5.00 -15.59 2.15
C PHE A 23 -5.47 -16.74 3.03
N SER A 24 -6.20 -16.47 4.10
CA SER A 24 -6.64 -17.49 5.06
C SER A 24 -7.32 -18.73 4.43
N PRO A 25 -8.13 -18.65 3.35
CA PRO A 25 -8.76 -19.82 2.75
C PRO A 25 -7.78 -20.81 2.12
N LEU A 26 -6.60 -20.36 1.68
CA LEU A 26 -5.60 -21.19 1.00
C LEU A 26 -4.34 -21.46 1.84
N ALA A 27 -4.23 -20.89 3.03
CA ALA A 27 -3.00 -20.94 3.83
C ALA A 27 -2.52 -22.37 4.11
N ASP A 28 -3.43 -23.25 4.54
CA ASP A 28 -3.10 -24.64 4.86
C ASP A 28 -2.71 -25.44 3.60
N ARG A 29 -3.37 -25.18 2.46
CA ARG A 29 -3.05 -25.81 1.18
C ARG A 29 -1.71 -25.35 0.62
N ILE A 30 -1.40 -24.06 0.76
CA ILE A 30 -0.08 -23.50 0.38
C ILE A 30 1.02 -24.17 1.20
N ALA A 31 0.83 -24.28 2.53
CA ALA A 31 1.79 -24.94 3.43
C ALA A 31 1.97 -26.43 3.16
N ALA A 32 0.93 -27.11 2.69
CA ALA A 32 0.94 -28.55 2.37
C ALA A 32 1.35 -28.87 0.93
N HIS A 33 1.62 -27.86 0.08
CA HIS A 33 1.93 -28.10 -1.33
C HIS A 33 3.25 -28.86 -1.50
N PRO A 34 3.30 -29.99 -2.26
CA PRO A 34 4.46 -30.86 -2.32
C PRO A 34 5.61 -30.34 -3.21
N GLY A 35 5.32 -29.37 -4.06
CA GLY A 35 6.26 -28.81 -5.02
C GLY A 35 6.73 -27.40 -4.69
N PRO A 36 7.50 -26.75 -5.57
CA PRO A 36 7.92 -25.36 -5.38
C PRO A 36 6.71 -24.42 -5.42
N ILE A 37 6.72 -23.45 -4.51
CA ILE A 37 5.73 -22.37 -4.46
C ILE A 37 6.32 -21.09 -5.07
N TYR A 38 5.56 -20.44 -5.94
CA TYR A 38 5.84 -19.14 -6.54
C TYR A 38 4.93 -18.08 -5.88
N PRO A 39 5.40 -17.36 -4.85
CA PRO A 39 4.54 -16.54 -3.97
C PRO A 39 4.27 -15.16 -4.55
N LEU A 40 3.58 -15.04 -5.70
CA LEU A 40 3.26 -13.77 -6.33
C LEU A 40 2.16 -12.95 -5.60
N HIS A 41 1.65 -13.46 -4.48
CA HIS A 41 0.58 -12.81 -3.70
C HIS A 41 1.10 -11.76 -2.69
N VAL A 42 2.37 -11.85 -2.29
CA VAL A 42 2.96 -10.95 -1.30
C VAL A 42 3.60 -9.75 -1.98
N GLY A 43 3.23 -8.55 -1.53
CA GLY A 43 3.83 -7.31 -2.04
C GLY A 43 5.18 -7.04 -1.38
N ASP A 44 6.22 -7.76 -1.79
CA ASP A 44 7.57 -7.67 -1.24
C ASP A 44 8.63 -7.71 -2.34
N THR A 45 9.90 -7.72 -1.94
CA THR A 45 11.06 -7.85 -2.83
C THR A 45 11.87 -9.11 -2.52
N TRP A 46 12.46 -9.70 -3.54
CA TRP A 46 13.44 -10.80 -3.37
C TRP A 46 14.85 -10.29 -3.09
N LEU A 47 15.08 -8.98 -3.29
CA LEU A 47 16.40 -8.38 -3.14
C LEU A 47 16.72 -8.12 -1.68
N GLU A 48 17.96 -8.36 -1.30
CA GLU A 48 18.49 -7.86 -0.06
C GLU A 48 18.42 -6.33 -0.02
N PRO A 49 18.18 -5.73 1.15
CA PRO A 49 18.15 -4.29 1.29
C PRO A 49 19.50 -3.66 0.96
N PHE A 50 19.51 -2.36 0.75
CA PHE A 50 20.74 -1.57 0.64
C PHE A 50 21.67 -1.91 1.81
N GLU A 51 22.95 -2.19 1.53
CA GLU A 51 23.90 -2.71 2.51
C GLU A 51 23.98 -1.85 3.78
N GLY A 52 24.09 -0.52 3.66
CA GLY A 52 24.04 0.38 4.82
C GLY A 52 22.67 0.51 5.50
N GLY A 53 21.59 -0.06 4.93
CA GLY A 53 20.24 -0.06 5.45
C GLY A 53 19.84 -1.36 6.17
N ARG A 54 20.76 -2.29 6.38
CA ARG A 54 20.51 -3.55 7.08
C ARG A 54 20.64 -3.37 8.59
N MET A 55 19.67 -3.86 9.34
CA MET A 55 19.71 -3.72 10.81
C MET A 55 20.80 -4.60 11.43
N GLU A 56 21.20 -5.70 10.81
CA GLU A 56 22.27 -6.56 11.27
C GLU A 56 23.67 -5.91 11.18
N ASP A 57 23.82 -4.90 10.33
CA ASP A 57 25.08 -4.16 10.17
C ASP A 57 25.25 -3.06 11.24
N LEU A 58 24.18 -2.72 11.98
CA LEU A 58 24.21 -1.68 13.01
C LEU A 58 24.84 -2.16 14.30
N THR A 59 25.73 -1.36 14.85
CA THR A 59 26.37 -1.66 16.15
C THR A 59 26.06 -0.58 17.19
N VAL A 60 26.03 -0.99 18.47
CA VAL A 60 25.87 -0.04 19.58
C VAL A 60 27.07 0.91 19.71
N ALA A 61 28.23 0.51 19.20
CA ALA A 61 29.43 1.35 19.18
C ALA A 61 29.28 2.56 18.23
N GLU A 62 28.67 2.33 17.06
CA GLU A 62 28.41 3.37 16.05
C GLU A 62 27.15 4.17 16.37
N HIS A 63 26.14 3.53 16.99
CA HIS A 63 24.87 4.15 17.36
C HIS A 63 24.59 3.97 18.86
N PRO A 64 25.31 4.71 19.74
CA PRO A 64 25.12 4.60 21.19
C PRO A 64 23.66 4.86 21.58
N GLY A 65 23.07 3.95 22.34
CA GLY A 65 21.70 4.09 22.81
C GLY A 65 20.61 3.60 21.83
N MET A 66 20.95 3.03 20.68
CA MET A 66 19.93 2.53 19.71
C MET A 66 18.98 1.45 20.29
N HIS A 67 19.33 0.83 21.41
CA HIS A 67 18.50 -0.13 22.15
C HIS A 67 17.53 0.54 23.14
N ARG A 68 17.58 1.86 23.27
CA ARG A 68 16.72 2.65 24.16
C ARG A 68 15.58 3.29 23.39
N TYR A 69 14.64 3.84 24.14
CA TYR A 69 13.65 4.74 23.56
C TYR A 69 14.33 5.96 22.92
N CYS A 70 13.78 6.37 21.77
CA CYS A 70 14.14 7.62 21.12
C CYS A 70 12.98 8.63 21.24
N GLU A 71 13.15 9.78 20.63
CA GLU A 71 12.08 10.77 20.47
C GLU A 71 10.87 10.16 19.78
N THR A 72 9.68 10.41 20.32
CA THR A 72 8.44 9.81 19.87
C THR A 72 8.03 10.25 18.45
N GLY A 73 8.54 11.38 17.99
CA GLY A 73 8.37 11.86 16.61
C GLY A 73 9.37 11.28 15.60
N GLY A 74 10.38 10.55 16.09
CA GLY A 74 11.50 10.00 15.32
C GLY A 74 12.85 10.58 15.73
N ILE A 75 13.95 9.85 15.44
CA ILE A 75 15.29 10.35 15.75
C ILE A 75 15.56 11.66 14.98
N PRO A 76 16.09 12.70 15.61
CA PRO A 76 16.27 14.01 14.98
C PRO A 76 17.02 13.97 13.64
N PRO A 77 18.13 13.22 13.49
CA PRO A 77 18.82 13.15 12.21
C PRO A 77 17.98 12.58 11.05
N LEU A 78 17.07 11.63 11.34
CA LEU A 78 16.16 11.09 10.32
C LEU A 78 15.08 12.11 9.97
N VAL A 79 14.47 12.76 10.97
CA VAL A 79 13.46 13.80 10.71
C VAL A 79 14.02 14.93 9.86
N ASP A 80 15.25 15.39 10.15
CA ASP A 80 15.92 16.42 9.34
C ASP A 80 16.13 15.97 7.88
N ALA A 81 16.63 14.76 7.69
CA ALA A 81 16.81 14.19 6.36
C ALA A 81 15.49 13.99 5.59
N LEU A 82 14.40 13.65 6.31
CA LEU A 82 13.07 13.54 5.71
C LEU A 82 12.51 14.91 5.30
N VAL A 83 12.67 15.92 6.13
CA VAL A 83 12.30 17.32 5.78
C VAL A 83 13.04 17.78 4.52
N GLU A 84 14.35 17.54 4.44
CA GLU A 84 15.15 17.87 3.26
C GLU A 84 14.64 17.10 2.02
N LYS A 85 14.45 15.79 2.13
CA LYS A 85 13.90 14.94 1.03
C LYS A 85 12.55 15.46 0.56
N LEU A 86 11.62 15.74 1.47
CA LEU A 86 10.28 16.21 1.14
C LEU A 86 10.32 17.56 0.41
N ARG A 87 11.18 18.47 0.85
CA ARG A 87 11.35 19.78 0.20
C ARG A 87 12.02 19.69 -1.17
N THR A 88 13.07 18.89 -1.29
CA THR A 88 13.91 18.87 -2.50
C THR A 88 13.40 17.88 -3.55
N ARG A 89 13.06 16.67 -3.15
CA ARG A 89 12.60 15.60 -4.07
C ARG A 89 11.11 15.63 -4.32
N ASN A 90 10.31 15.74 -3.25
CA ASN A 90 8.85 15.73 -3.36
C ASN A 90 8.26 17.12 -3.60
N ARG A 91 9.03 18.18 -3.41
CA ARG A 91 8.58 19.59 -3.53
C ARG A 91 7.44 19.94 -2.57
N ILE A 92 7.37 19.25 -1.44
CA ILE A 92 6.39 19.49 -0.38
C ILE A 92 7.01 20.46 0.63
N PRO A 93 6.45 21.67 0.83
CA PRO A 93 6.99 22.66 1.77
C PRO A 93 6.60 22.29 3.20
N VAL A 94 7.44 21.53 3.90
CA VAL A 94 7.19 21.07 5.27
C VAL A 94 8.26 21.52 6.23
N GLU A 95 7.90 21.69 7.51
CA GLU A 95 8.77 21.89 8.65
C GLU A 95 8.84 20.63 9.53
N ARG A 96 9.70 20.61 10.54
CA ARG A 96 9.92 19.43 11.39
C ARG A 96 8.66 18.96 12.12
N ASP A 97 7.82 19.87 12.59
CA ASP A 97 6.56 19.58 13.28
C ASP A 97 5.46 19.03 12.37
N GLN A 98 5.70 19.06 11.06
CA GLN A 98 4.84 18.50 10.03
C GLN A 98 5.25 17.11 9.57
N VAL A 99 6.30 16.51 10.18
CA VAL A 99 6.81 15.17 9.83
C VAL A 99 6.80 14.28 11.06
N LEU A 100 6.22 13.09 10.93
CA LEU A 100 6.15 12.09 12.00
C LEU A 100 6.65 10.74 11.49
N VAL A 101 7.70 10.22 12.11
CA VAL A 101 8.19 8.85 11.86
C VAL A 101 7.27 7.85 12.55
N THR A 102 6.88 6.80 11.82
CA THR A 102 5.90 5.82 12.28
C THR A 102 6.39 4.37 12.11
N ALA A 103 5.71 3.42 12.75
CA ALA A 103 5.98 1.98 12.61
C ALA A 103 5.51 1.46 11.23
N GLY A 104 6.22 1.87 10.18
CA GLY A 104 5.86 1.69 8.78
C GLY A 104 4.69 2.60 8.36
N ALA A 105 4.41 2.66 7.05
CA ALA A 105 3.27 3.42 6.51
C ALA A 105 1.92 2.95 7.07
N THR A 106 1.77 1.65 7.35
CA THR A 106 0.56 1.09 7.98
C THR A 106 0.26 1.77 9.33
N GLY A 107 1.30 1.95 10.17
CA GLY A 107 1.17 2.69 11.42
C GLY A 107 0.82 4.17 11.19
N GLY A 108 1.43 4.79 10.19
CA GLY A 108 1.12 6.18 9.79
C GLY A 108 -0.32 6.36 9.36
N LEU A 109 -0.83 5.48 8.49
CA LEU A 109 -2.23 5.49 8.05
C LEU A 109 -3.21 5.27 9.22
N ALA A 110 -2.89 4.33 10.11
CA ALA A 110 -3.72 4.10 11.30
C ALA A 110 -3.78 5.33 12.21
N CYS A 111 -2.63 5.98 12.45
CA CYS A 111 -2.57 7.23 13.23
C CYS A 111 -3.35 8.37 12.54
N ALA A 112 -3.19 8.53 11.22
CA ALA A 112 -3.89 9.56 10.47
C ALA A 112 -5.43 9.35 10.49
N VAL A 113 -5.90 8.13 10.19
CA VAL A 113 -7.33 7.80 10.23
C VAL A 113 -7.92 8.03 11.63
N SER A 114 -7.21 7.61 12.69
CA SER A 114 -7.62 7.88 14.07
C SER A 114 -7.72 9.36 14.43
N ALA A 115 -6.87 10.18 13.79
CA ALA A 115 -6.79 11.61 14.09
C ALA A 115 -7.85 12.44 13.33
N LEU A 116 -8.35 11.92 12.20
CA LEU A 116 -9.24 12.70 11.32
C LEU A 116 -10.68 12.19 11.25
N ALA A 117 -10.98 10.94 11.68
CA ALA A 117 -12.29 10.35 11.56
C ALA A 117 -12.88 9.95 12.91
N ASP A 118 -14.03 10.49 13.25
CA ASP A 118 -14.84 10.07 14.39
C ASP A 118 -15.62 8.78 14.08
N PRO A 119 -16.09 8.05 15.10
CA PRO A 119 -16.88 6.83 14.91
C PRO A 119 -18.12 7.03 14.03
N GLY A 120 -18.18 6.28 12.92
CA GLY A 120 -19.29 6.33 11.96
C GLY A 120 -19.10 7.30 10.81
N GLU A 121 -18.06 8.13 10.86
CA GLU A 121 -17.66 8.97 9.71
C GLU A 121 -17.05 8.14 8.57
N GLU A 122 -17.15 8.67 7.37
CA GLU A 122 -16.84 7.96 6.14
C GLU A 122 -15.50 8.40 5.54
N VAL A 123 -14.69 7.39 5.17
CA VAL A 123 -13.50 7.58 4.36
C VAL A 123 -13.75 6.97 2.99
N LEU A 124 -13.77 7.80 1.94
CA LEU A 124 -13.82 7.32 0.56
C LEU A 124 -12.50 6.66 0.21
N ILE A 125 -12.54 5.51 -0.47
CA ILE A 125 -11.36 4.74 -0.86
C ILE A 125 -11.43 4.46 -2.35
N LEU A 126 -10.49 5.03 -3.14
CA LEU A 126 -10.42 4.77 -4.58
C LEU A 126 -10.07 3.29 -4.84
N ALA A 127 -10.99 2.56 -5.44
CA ALA A 127 -10.89 1.12 -5.68
C ALA A 127 -10.46 0.81 -7.13
N PRO A 128 -9.73 -0.31 -7.35
CA PRO A 128 -9.24 -1.24 -6.34
C PRO A 128 -8.11 -0.65 -5.49
N PHE A 129 -7.99 -1.09 -4.24
CA PHE A 129 -7.12 -0.48 -3.23
C PHE A 129 -6.24 -1.51 -2.51
N TRP A 130 -5.26 -1.02 -1.76
CA TRP A 130 -4.48 -1.84 -0.83
C TRP A 130 -5.38 -2.44 0.26
N PRO A 131 -5.42 -3.79 0.42
CA PRO A 131 -6.44 -4.47 1.23
C PRO A 131 -6.59 -3.97 2.67
N LEU A 132 -5.50 -3.54 3.31
CA LEU A 132 -5.55 -3.23 4.73
C LEU A 132 -6.18 -1.87 5.05
N ILE A 133 -6.28 -0.93 4.09
CA ILE A 133 -6.86 0.39 4.38
C ILE A 133 -8.32 0.28 4.84
N ARG A 134 -9.11 -0.62 4.23
CA ARG A 134 -10.49 -0.89 4.65
C ARG A 134 -10.56 -1.37 6.10
N GLY A 135 -9.64 -2.27 6.48
CA GLY A 135 -9.52 -2.76 7.85
C GLY A 135 -9.05 -1.69 8.84
N ILE A 136 -8.11 -0.83 8.44
CA ILE A 136 -7.64 0.30 9.24
C ILE A 136 -8.80 1.24 9.56
N VAL A 137 -9.58 1.65 8.57
CA VAL A 137 -10.75 2.52 8.78
C VAL A 137 -11.76 1.87 9.72
N ARG A 138 -12.09 0.58 9.52
CA ARG A 138 -13.01 -0.16 10.41
C ARG A 138 -12.50 -0.29 11.85
N ALA A 139 -11.20 -0.58 12.01
CA ALA A 139 -10.58 -0.71 13.33
C ALA A 139 -10.65 0.59 14.14
N GLN A 140 -10.62 1.74 13.47
CA GLN A 140 -10.83 3.07 14.07
C GLN A 140 -12.32 3.45 14.18
N ARG A 141 -13.24 2.51 13.91
CA ARG A 141 -14.69 2.69 13.94
C ARG A 141 -15.25 3.62 12.86
N GLY A 142 -14.43 4.04 11.89
CA GLY A 142 -14.88 4.73 10.69
C GLY A 142 -15.56 3.76 9.72
N ARG A 143 -16.22 4.31 8.72
CA ARG A 143 -16.90 3.59 7.66
C ARG A 143 -16.13 3.73 6.35
N PRO A 144 -15.51 2.66 5.82
CA PRO A 144 -14.91 2.70 4.50
C PRO A 144 -16.01 2.71 3.42
N VAL A 145 -15.90 3.62 2.45
CA VAL A 145 -16.79 3.72 1.28
C VAL A 145 -15.94 3.51 0.04
N GLU A 146 -16.17 2.39 -0.66
CA GLU A 146 -15.42 2.02 -1.86
C GLU A 146 -15.93 2.81 -3.08
N VAL A 147 -15.01 3.47 -3.76
CA VAL A 147 -15.29 4.22 -5.00
C VAL A 147 -14.64 3.49 -6.17
N PRO A 148 -15.38 2.77 -7.03
CA PRO A 148 -14.82 2.16 -8.24
C PRO A 148 -14.17 3.22 -9.13
N PHE A 149 -12.85 3.09 -9.38
CA PHE A 149 -12.08 4.20 -9.94
C PHE A 149 -11.12 3.78 -11.05
N PHE A 150 -10.10 2.97 -10.75
CA PHE A 150 -8.95 2.79 -11.65
C PHE A 150 -9.26 2.12 -12.99
N ASP A 151 -10.32 1.35 -13.10
CA ASP A 151 -10.79 0.67 -14.31
C ASP A 151 -11.98 1.38 -14.99
N ARG A 152 -12.47 2.48 -14.40
CA ARG A 152 -13.73 3.14 -14.84
C ARG A 152 -13.58 4.62 -15.15
N VAL A 153 -12.54 5.25 -14.63
CA VAL A 153 -12.31 6.69 -14.78
C VAL A 153 -11.33 6.93 -15.92
N GLU A 154 -11.67 7.83 -16.82
CA GLU A 154 -10.89 8.14 -18.02
C GLU A 154 -10.59 9.64 -18.17
N SER A 155 -11.15 10.50 -17.30
CA SER A 155 -10.94 11.94 -17.33
C SER A 155 -10.92 12.57 -15.92
N PRO A 156 -10.39 13.79 -15.76
CA PRO A 156 -10.46 14.53 -14.49
C PRO A 156 -11.89 14.77 -14.01
N GLU A 157 -12.82 15.03 -14.91
CA GLU A 157 -14.24 15.25 -14.62
C GLU A 157 -14.88 13.97 -14.10
N ALA A 158 -14.66 12.84 -14.79
CA ALA A 158 -15.13 11.53 -14.35
C ALA A 158 -14.54 11.12 -13.00
N ALA A 159 -13.29 11.53 -12.69
CA ALA A 159 -12.69 11.31 -11.37
C ALA A 159 -13.48 12.03 -10.27
N VAL A 160 -13.87 13.28 -10.51
CA VAL A 160 -14.69 14.05 -9.57
C VAL A 160 -16.11 13.48 -9.47
N GLU A 161 -16.74 13.13 -10.58
CA GLU A 161 -18.07 12.51 -10.58
C GLU A 161 -18.10 11.21 -9.77
N ALA A 162 -17.07 10.37 -9.91
CA ALA A 162 -16.98 9.11 -9.18
C ALA A 162 -16.93 9.33 -7.65
N VAL A 163 -16.11 10.26 -7.16
CA VAL A 163 -16.03 10.53 -5.71
C VAL A 163 -17.27 11.26 -5.21
N GLU A 164 -17.82 12.18 -6.00
CA GLU A 164 -19.04 12.94 -5.64
C GLU A 164 -20.24 12.02 -5.47
N ALA A 165 -20.41 11.02 -6.36
CA ALA A 165 -21.51 10.05 -6.30
C ALA A 165 -21.50 9.18 -5.03
N HIS A 166 -20.36 9.09 -4.35
CA HIS A 166 -20.21 8.28 -3.13
C HIS A 166 -20.09 9.15 -1.85
N THR A 167 -20.15 10.48 -2.00
CA THR A 167 -20.01 11.43 -0.90
C THR A 167 -21.32 11.59 -0.13
N SER A 168 -21.25 11.66 1.18
CA SER A 168 -22.35 11.99 2.07
C SER A 168 -21.96 13.09 3.06
N GLU A 169 -22.90 13.53 3.88
CA GLU A 169 -22.62 14.48 4.99
C GLU A 169 -21.69 13.91 6.06
N ARG A 170 -21.48 12.60 6.07
CA ARG A 170 -20.55 11.91 6.98
C ARG A 170 -19.16 11.73 6.40
N THR A 171 -18.96 12.04 5.14
CA THR A 171 -17.66 11.90 4.50
C THR A 171 -16.69 12.94 5.03
N VAL A 172 -15.53 12.50 5.53
CA VAL A 172 -14.49 13.37 6.11
C VAL A 172 -13.18 13.31 5.35
N ALA A 173 -12.92 12.22 4.60
CA ALA A 173 -11.65 12.05 3.90
C ALA A 173 -11.77 11.24 2.60
N LEU A 174 -10.81 11.47 1.71
CA LEU A 174 -10.54 10.67 0.52
C LEU A 174 -9.16 10.00 0.65
N TYR A 175 -9.11 8.67 0.57
CA TYR A 175 -7.87 7.91 0.46
C TYR A 175 -7.50 7.67 -1.01
N VAL A 176 -6.27 8.04 -1.36
CA VAL A 176 -5.70 7.90 -2.71
C VAL A 176 -4.36 7.17 -2.61
N SER A 177 -4.16 6.09 -3.37
CA SER A 177 -2.87 5.40 -3.50
C SER A 177 -2.30 5.59 -4.90
N THR A 178 -1.17 6.29 -5.00
CA THR A 178 -0.49 6.52 -6.27
C THR A 178 1.02 6.65 -6.10
N PRO A 179 1.85 5.82 -6.79
CA PRO A 179 1.51 4.69 -7.66
C PRO A 179 0.68 3.62 -6.94
N SER A 180 -0.29 3.05 -7.64
CA SER A 180 -1.36 2.25 -7.02
C SER A 180 -0.93 0.82 -6.69
N ASN A 181 -1.31 0.37 -5.53
CA ASN A 181 -1.51 -1.02 -5.18
C ASN A 181 -3.03 -1.27 -5.14
N PRO A 182 -3.60 -2.11 -6.04
CA PRO A 182 -2.97 -3.22 -6.75
C PRO A 182 -2.67 -2.98 -8.25
N THR A 183 -3.04 -1.85 -8.84
CA THR A 183 -3.16 -1.72 -10.30
C THR A 183 -1.85 -1.42 -11.04
N GLY A 184 -0.81 -0.95 -10.34
CA GLY A 184 0.40 -0.46 -10.99
C GLY A 184 0.23 0.86 -11.75
N ARG A 185 -0.93 1.51 -11.66
CA ARG A 185 -1.18 2.79 -12.32
C ARG A 185 -0.67 3.98 -11.53
N VAL A 186 -0.26 5.02 -12.23
CA VAL A 186 0.07 6.33 -11.68
C VAL A 186 -1.05 7.30 -12.07
N ILE A 187 -1.71 7.91 -11.09
CA ILE A 187 -2.81 8.83 -11.38
C ILE A 187 -2.25 10.09 -12.05
N PRO A 188 -2.76 10.51 -13.22
CA PRO A 188 -2.31 11.70 -13.91
C PRO A 188 -2.48 12.97 -13.08
N GLN A 189 -1.55 13.92 -13.20
CA GLN A 189 -1.57 15.17 -12.44
C GLN A 189 -2.91 15.91 -12.56
N ALA A 190 -3.46 16.02 -13.76
CA ALA A 190 -4.75 16.71 -13.98
C ALA A 190 -5.91 16.09 -13.16
N TRP A 191 -5.89 14.77 -12.94
CA TRP A 191 -6.90 14.11 -12.12
C TRP A 191 -6.67 14.40 -10.63
N LEU A 192 -5.42 14.41 -10.19
CA LEU A 192 -5.06 14.78 -8.81
C LEU A 192 -5.44 16.24 -8.50
N GLU A 193 -5.23 17.16 -9.45
CA GLU A 193 -5.66 18.56 -9.35
C GLU A 193 -7.18 18.68 -9.23
N ALA A 194 -7.93 17.93 -10.03
CA ALA A 194 -9.38 17.91 -9.98
C ALA A 194 -9.91 17.36 -8.65
N LEU A 195 -9.32 16.26 -8.14
CA LEU A 195 -9.65 15.67 -6.84
C LEU A 195 -9.27 16.61 -5.69
N ALA A 196 -8.12 17.26 -5.74
CA ALA A 196 -7.70 18.27 -4.74
C ALA A 196 -8.66 19.47 -4.72
N GLY A 197 -9.07 19.96 -5.89
CA GLY A 197 -10.06 21.02 -6.01
C GLY A 197 -11.43 20.62 -5.48
N TRP A 198 -11.84 19.38 -5.74
CA TRP A 198 -13.08 18.82 -5.19
C TRP A 198 -13.03 18.70 -3.66
N ALA A 199 -11.95 18.16 -3.10
CA ALA A 199 -11.76 18.04 -1.65
C ALA A 199 -11.80 19.42 -0.94
N ARG A 200 -11.25 20.48 -1.57
CA ARG A 200 -11.37 21.86 -1.07
C ARG A 200 -12.82 22.34 -1.02
N ARG A 201 -13.58 22.12 -2.10
CA ARG A 201 -14.99 22.56 -2.15
C ARG A 201 -15.88 21.83 -1.12
N ARG A 202 -15.53 20.58 -0.80
CA ARG A 202 -16.26 19.74 0.16
C ARG A 202 -15.70 19.83 1.57
N ASP A 203 -14.60 20.56 1.78
CA ASP A 203 -13.87 20.68 3.05
C ASP A 203 -13.45 19.32 3.63
N LEU A 204 -12.89 18.44 2.78
CA LEU A 204 -12.48 17.08 3.12
C LEU A 204 -10.97 16.97 3.25
N TRP A 205 -10.51 16.06 4.10
CA TRP A 205 -9.13 15.63 4.16
C TRP A 205 -8.74 14.73 2.99
N ILE A 206 -7.45 14.70 2.65
CA ILE A 206 -6.87 13.75 1.69
C ILE A 206 -5.81 12.93 2.42
N LEU A 207 -5.97 11.59 2.37
CA LEU A 207 -4.94 10.63 2.77
C LEU A 207 -4.24 10.13 1.51
N SER A 208 -3.02 10.60 1.26
CA SER A 208 -2.21 10.25 0.10
C SER A 208 -1.22 9.14 0.48
N ASP A 209 -1.46 7.93 -0.01
CA ASP A 209 -0.56 6.78 0.18
C ASP A 209 0.46 6.74 -0.96
N GLU A 210 1.67 7.20 -0.67
CA GLU A 210 2.77 7.41 -1.63
C GLU A 210 3.91 6.40 -1.43
N VAL A 211 3.62 5.23 -0.86
CA VAL A 211 4.64 4.21 -0.53
C VAL A 211 5.41 3.65 -1.72
N TYR A 212 4.93 3.88 -2.93
CA TYR A 212 5.57 3.49 -4.19
C TYR A 212 6.11 4.67 -4.99
N GLU A 213 6.27 5.86 -4.41
CA GLU A 213 6.74 7.07 -5.11
C GLU A 213 8.07 6.90 -5.86
N ASP A 214 8.95 6.04 -5.36
CA ASP A 214 10.25 5.73 -5.98
C ASP A 214 10.15 4.73 -7.15
N TYR A 215 9.04 4.05 -7.32
CA TYR A 215 8.81 3.06 -8.37
C TYR A 215 7.82 3.55 -9.41
N VAL A 216 8.20 4.63 -10.09
CA VAL A 216 7.52 5.17 -11.26
C VAL A 216 8.34 4.77 -12.50
N TYR A 217 7.71 4.07 -13.43
CA TYR A 217 8.34 3.57 -14.66
C TYR A 217 7.89 4.36 -15.88
N ARG A 218 6.68 4.90 -15.85
CA ARG A 218 6.07 5.69 -16.91
C ARG A 218 5.29 6.86 -16.30
N GLY A 219 5.32 8.01 -16.98
CA GLY A 219 4.69 9.23 -16.46
C GLY A 219 5.50 9.89 -15.35
N GLN A 220 4.80 10.62 -14.50
CA GLN A 220 5.39 11.35 -13.38
C GLN A 220 4.47 11.20 -12.16
N HIS A 221 5.05 10.86 -11.02
CA HIS A 221 4.35 10.95 -9.74
C HIS A 221 4.31 12.42 -9.27
N VAL A 222 3.12 12.84 -8.86
CA VAL A 222 2.90 14.15 -8.23
C VAL A 222 2.26 13.90 -6.87
N SER A 223 2.86 14.43 -5.81
CA SER A 223 2.27 14.33 -4.47
C SER A 223 1.07 15.25 -4.34
N LEU A 224 -0.04 14.73 -3.80
CA LEU A 224 -1.24 15.54 -3.49
C LEU A 224 -0.94 16.64 -2.46
N ALA A 225 0.09 16.47 -1.62
CA ALA A 225 0.53 17.52 -0.68
C ALA A 225 1.13 18.74 -1.39
N THR A 226 1.55 18.63 -2.66
CA THR A 226 1.96 19.81 -3.45
C THR A 226 0.76 20.57 -4.02
N LEU A 227 -0.37 19.89 -4.19
CA LEU A 227 -1.59 20.45 -4.79
C LEU A 227 -2.57 20.98 -3.74
N ALA A 228 -2.63 20.33 -2.56
CA ALA A 228 -3.50 20.73 -1.46
C ALA A 228 -2.79 20.52 -0.10
N PRO A 229 -1.69 21.27 0.17
CA PRO A 229 -0.87 21.08 1.38
C PRO A 229 -1.65 21.29 2.69
N GLU A 230 -2.67 22.15 2.66
CA GLU A 230 -3.47 22.52 3.83
C GLU A 230 -4.45 21.41 4.31
N ARG A 231 -4.63 20.34 3.53
CA ARG A 231 -5.58 19.27 3.83
C ARG A 231 -5.10 17.88 3.43
N THR A 232 -3.84 17.72 3.03
CA THR A 232 -3.28 16.43 2.63
C THR A 232 -2.32 15.91 3.70
N VAL A 233 -2.54 14.66 4.13
CA VAL A 233 -1.54 13.86 4.83
C VAL A 233 -1.00 12.84 3.85
N SER A 234 0.27 12.99 3.48
CA SER A 234 0.99 12.03 2.66
C SER A 234 1.72 11.02 3.55
N VAL A 235 1.64 9.75 3.20
CA VAL A 235 2.26 8.64 3.93
C VAL A 235 3.27 7.94 3.04
N PHE A 236 4.47 7.73 3.58
CA PHE A 236 5.64 7.19 2.88
C PHE A 236 6.22 6.00 3.61
N SER A 237 7.05 5.20 2.93
CA SER A 237 7.62 4.00 3.51
C SER A 237 9.03 3.71 3.01
N PHE A 238 9.88 3.18 3.90
CA PHE A 238 11.15 2.56 3.52
C PHE A 238 10.98 1.09 3.12
N SER A 239 9.82 0.49 3.40
CA SER A 239 9.55 -0.94 3.13
C SER A 239 9.74 -1.32 1.67
N LYS A 240 9.38 -0.43 0.74
CA LYS A 240 9.40 -0.72 -0.69
C LYS A 240 10.64 -0.17 -1.36
N ALA A 241 10.90 1.14 -1.20
CA ALA A 241 12.01 1.85 -1.83
C ALA A 241 13.36 1.16 -1.64
N TYR A 242 13.66 0.70 -0.43
CA TYR A 242 14.97 0.16 -0.08
C TYR A 242 14.95 -1.31 0.36
N GLY A 243 13.85 -2.03 0.13
CA GLY A 243 13.72 -3.44 0.53
C GLY A 243 13.66 -3.66 2.05
N MET A 244 13.21 -2.66 2.82
CA MET A 244 13.30 -2.61 4.27
C MET A 244 11.95 -2.91 4.96
N ALA A 245 11.13 -3.82 4.40
CA ALA A 245 9.81 -4.10 4.94
C ALA A 245 9.86 -4.59 6.40
N GLY A 246 10.86 -5.40 6.76
CA GLY A 246 11.09 -5.92 8.11
C GLY A 246 11.55 -4.87 9.11
N ASN A 247 12.15 -3.77 8.66
CA ASN A 247 12.64 -2.69 9.54
C ASN A 247 11.49 -1.88 10.16
N ARG A 248 10.27 -1.96 9.62
CA ARG A 248 9.06 -1.29 10.09
C ARG A 248 9.23 0.23 10.24
N VAL A 249 9.81 0.89 9.26
CA VAL A 249 9.97 2.35 9.21
C VAL A 249 9.19 2.95 8.06
N GLY A 250 8.38 3.94 8.40
CA GLY A 250 7.68 4.83 7.49
C GLY A 250 7.52 6.19 8.14
N TYR A 251 6.88 7.10 7.47
CA TYR A 251 6.59 8.42 8.00
C TYR A 251 5.37 9.02 7.33
N LEU A 252 4.78 9.99 7.98
CA LEU A 252 3.75 10.84 7.40
C LEU A 252 4.18 12.30 7.43
N ALA A 253 3.62 13.08 6.52
CA ALA A 253 3.79 14.52 6.46
C ALA A 253 2.46 15.20 6.11
N GLY A 254 2.16 16.33 6.73
CA GLY A 254 0.90 17.03 6.51
C GLY A 254 0.74 18.29 7.36
N PRO A 255 -0.48 18.83 7.46
CA PRO A 255 -0.78 19.99 8.31
C PRO A 255 -0.38 19.75 9.77
N PRO A 256 0.29 20.74 10.43
CA PRO A 256 0.89 20.53 11.75
C PRO A 256 -0.14 20.12 12.80
N ASP A 257 -1.34 20.68 12.77
CA ASP A 257 -2.40 20.36 13.72
C ASP A 257 -2.81 18.88 13.62
N LEU A 258 -2.94 18.34 12.40
CA LEU A 258 -3.30 16.94 12.20
C LEU A 258 -2.14 16.01 12.54
N VAL A 259 -0.91 16.38 12.17
CA VAL A 259 0.31 15.63 12.52
C VAL A 259 0.45 15.53 14.04
N ALA A 260 0.18 16.63 14.77
CA ALA A 260 0.19 16.62 16.24
C ALA A 260 -0.85 15.64 16.85
N GLN A 261 -2.05 15.53 16.25
CA GLN A 261 -3.04 14.55 16.71
C GLN A 261 -2.62 13.11 16.36
N ALA A 262 -2.14 12.88 15.13
CA ALA A 262 -1.60 11.57 14.71
C ALA A 262 -0.44 11.13 15.60
N HIS A 263 0.43 12.05 16.02
CA HIS A 263 1.53 11.80 16.96
C HIS A 263 1.00 11.30 18.30
N LYS A 264 -0.03 11.92 18.87
CA LYS A 264 -0.66 11.44 20.12
C LYS A 264 -1.14 10.00 19.98
N VAL A 265 -1.81 9.67 18.89
CA VAL A 265 -2.23 8.29 18.60
C VAL A 265 -1.02 7.35 18.53
N GLY A 266 0.02 7.75 17.80
CA GLY A 266 1.26 6.99 17.67
C GLY A 266 1.93 6.67 19.01
N VAL A 267 2.02 7.67 19.89
CA VAL A 267 2.57 7.52 21.25
C VAL A 267 1.77 6.48 22.07
N HIS A 268 0.45 6.47 21.95
CA HIS A 268 -0.41 5.56 22.71
C HIS A 268 -0.62 4.17 22.08
N THR A 269 -0.11 3.95 20.86
CA THR A 269 -0.23 2.65 20.15
C THR A 269 1.10 1.93 20.01
N ALA A 270 2.15 2.62 19.55
CA ALA A 270 3.46 2.04 19.27
C ALA A 270 4.59 2.74 20.03
N TYR A 271 4.31 3.84 20.71
CA TYR A 271 5.24 4.77 21.36
C TYR A 271 6.11 5.51 20.35
N HIS A 272 6.92 4.80 19.55
CA HIS A 272 7.69 5.30 18.42
C HIS A 272 8.02 4.16 17.43
N GLY A 273 8.53 4.50 16.24
CA GLY A 273 9.10 3.52 15.32
C GLY A 273 10.38 2.87 15.87
N PRO A 274 10.78 1.66 15.40
CA PRO A 274 11.96 0.96 15.87
C PRO A 274 13.24 1.80 15.74
N THR A 275 13.96 2.07 16.85
CA THR A 275 15.13 2.96 16.84
C THR A 275 16.23 2.46 15.90
N ALA A 276 16.59 1.17 15.94
CA ALA A 276 17.56 0.59 15.01
C ALA A 276 17.10 0.71 13.55
N GLY A 277 15.81 0.43 13.28
CA GLY A 277 15.22 0.62 11.96
C GLY A 277 15.32 2.06 11.44
N GLN A 278 15.21 3.07 12.32
CA GLN A 278 15.34 4.48 11.95
C GLN A 278 16.77 4.85 11.58
N TRP A 279 17.79 4.30 12.25
CA TRP A 279 19.19 4.49 11.85
C TRP A 279 19.48 3.86 10.49
N ALA A 280 18.99 2.64 10.25
CA ALA A 280 19.08 1.99 8.95
C ALA A 280 18.37 2.79 7.85
N ALA A 281 17.19 3.34 8.14
CA ALA A 281 16.44 4.19 7.22
C ALA A 281 17.18 5.48 6.88
N LEU A 282 17.85 6.10 7.86
CA LEU A 282 18.69 7.29 7.65
C LEU A 282 19.85 6.99 6.69
N ALA A 283 20.55 5.86 6.90
CA ALA A 283 21.63 5.43 6.02
C ALA A 283 21.12 5.17 4.58
N ALA A 284 20.01 4.44 4.46
CA ALA A 284 19.39 4.16 3.15
C ALA A 284 18.97 5.46 2.43
N LEU A 285 18.43 6.44 3.14
CA LEU A 285 18.01 7.72 2.55
C LEU A 285 19.21 8.54 2.05
N ARG A 286 20.34 8.51 2.77
CA ARG A 286 21.56 9.27 2.42
C ARG A 286 22.33 8.62 1.28
N ASP A 287 22.52 7.32 1.35
CA ASP A 287 23.52 6.61 0.54
C ASP A 287 22.89 5.57 -0.41
N GLY A 288 21.62 5.21 -0.22
CA GLY A 288 20.94 4.15 -0.99
C GLY A 288 20.49 4.54 -2.41
N GLY A 289 20.70 5.79 -2.84
CA GLY A 289 20.27 6.28 -4.16
C GLY A 289 20.69 5.40 -5.35
N PRO A 290 21.98 5.05 -5.49
CA PRO A 290 22.45 4.17 -6.59
C PRO A 290 21.84 2.76 -6.54
N TRP A 291 21.62 2.21 -5.35
CA TRP A 291 20.91 0.94 -5.16
C TRP A 291 19.48 1.04 -5.66
N LEU A 292 18.75 2.09 -5.26
CA LEU A 292 17.36 2.33 -5.64
C LEU A 292 17.19 2.45 -7.16
N GLU A 293 18.07 3.18 -7.85
CA GLU A 293 18.03 3.32 -9.31
C GLU A 293 18.21 1.96 -10.02
N ARG A 294 19.16 1.14 -9.56
CA ARG A 294 19.39 -0.20 -10.10
C ARG A 294 18.15 -1.09 -9.91
N VAL A 295 17.58 -1.07 -8.72
CA VAL A 295 16.41 -1.89 -8.37
C VAL A 295 15.17 -1.44 -9.14
N ARG A 296 14.95 -0.13 -9.28
CA ARG A 296 13.87 0.40 -10.10
C ARG A 296 13.95 -0.07 -11.55
N GLY A 297 15.17 -0.13 -12.12
CA GLY A 297 15.41 -0.68 -13.46
C GLY A 297 15.06 -2.17 -13.56
N ALA A 298 15.49 -2.96 -12.57
CA ALA A 298 15.19 -4.39 -12.51
C ALA A 298 13.67 -4.67 -12.34
N TYR A 299 13.01 -3.93 -11.49
CA TYR A 299 11.56 -4.08 -11.27
C TYR A 299 10.75 -3.66 -12.48
N ARG A 300 11.14 -2.58 -13.14
CA ARG A 300 10.53 -2.18 -14.40
C ARG A 300 10.60 -3.30 -15.43
N ALA A 301 11.79 -3.88 -15.64
CA ALA A 301 11.98 -4.96 -16.59
C ALA A 301 11.14 -6.19 -16.25
N ALA A 302 11.12 -6.62 -14.97
CA ALA A 302 10.29 -7.73 -14.52
C ALA A 302 8.78 -7.47 -14.74
N GLY A 303 8.31 -6.27 -14.47
CA GLY A 303 6.92 -5.87 -14.68
C GLY A 303 6.52 -5.82 -16.15
N GLU A 304 7.37 -5.27 -17.02
CA GLU A 304 7.17 -5.23 -18.48
C GLU A 304 7.15 -6.64 -19.08
N ASP A 305 8.04 -7.53 -18.64
CA ASP A 305 8.07 -8.92 -19.09
C ASP A 305 6.84 -9.71 -18.63
N ALA A 306 6.43 -9.56 -17.36
CA ALA A 306 5.21 -10.19 -16.85
C ALA A 306 3.97 -9.71 -17.59
N ALA A 307 3.84 -8.41 -17.80
CA ALA A 307 2.72 -7.81 -18.52
C ALA A 307 2.65 -8.32 -19.98
N ARG A 308 3.78 -8.39 -20.66
CA ARG A 308 3.87 -8.89 -22.06
C ARG A 308 3.41 -10.36 -22.15
N VAL A 309 3.84 -11.23 -21.24
CA VAL A 309 3.46 -12.65 -21.24
C VAL A 309 1.96 -12.82 -20.93
N LEU A 310 1.40 -11.99 -20.06
CA LEU A 310 0.00 -12.04 -19.65
C LEU A 310 -0.93 -11.22 -20.58
N GLY A 311 -0.41 -10.63 -21.64
CA GLY A 311 -1.21 -9.79 -22.56
C GLY A 311 -1.78 -8.53 -21.90
N GLN A 312 -1.11 -8.00 -20.89
CA GLN A 312 -1.53 -6.82 -20.15
C GLN A 312 -0.73 -5.58 -20.55
N PRO A 313 -1.28 -4.37 -20.37
CA PRO A 313 -0.51 -3.14 -20.47
C PRO A 313 0.66 -3.17 -19.49
N PRO A 314 1.83 -2.61 -19.87
CA PRO A 314 2.96 -2.54 -18.95
C PRO A 314 2.63 -1.63 -17.75
N PRO A 315 3.10 -1.96 -16.53
CA PRO A 315 2.84 -1.16 -15.35
C PRO A 315 3.45 0.24 -15.47
N GLU A 316 2.74 1.24 -14.95
CA GLU A 316 3.22 2.62 -14.89
C GLU A 316 4.10 2.83 -13.65
N GLY A 317 3.88 2.05 -12.59
CA GLY A 317 4.63 2.09 -11.33
C GLY A 317 4.32 0.92 -10.42
N SER A 318 4.73 1.03 -9.15
CA SER A 318 4.60 0.03 -8.09
C SER A 318 5.26 -1.33 -8.42
N CYS A 319 4.72 -2.43 -7.92
CA CYS A 319 5.25 -3.79 -8.14
C CYS A 319 4.14 -4.81 -8.48
N PHE A 320 3.01 -4.35 -8.99
CA PHE A 320 1.83 -5.19 -9.20
C PHE A 320 1.27 -5.12 -10.61
N LEU A 321 0.64 -6.23 -11.00
CA LEU A 321 -0.36 -6.29 -12.05
C LEU A 321 -1.68 -6.75 -11.44
N PHE A 322 -2.79 -6.24 -11.97
CA PHE A 322 -4.15 -6.54 -11.52
C PHE A 322 -4.99 -7.01 -12.70
N LEU A 323 -5.41 -8.26 -12.69
CA LEU A 323 -5.95 -8.98 -13.83
C LEU A 323 -7.43 -9.29 -13.64
N ASP A 324 -8.23 -9.00 -14.66
CA ASP A 324 -9.60 -9.48 -14.78
C ASP A 324 -9.59 -10.94 -15.26
N VAL A 325 -10.07 -11.85 -14.41
CA VAL A 325 -10.13 -13.28 -14.74
C VAL A 325 -11.54 -13.75 -15.11
N ARG A 326 -12.54 -12.88 -15.13
CA ARG A 326 -13.93 -13.21 -15.55
C ARG A 326 -13.99 -13.96 -16.88
N PRO A 327 -13.24 -13.57 -17.92
CA PRO A 327 -13.30 -14.25 -19.22
C PRO A 327 -12.92 -15.73 -19.17
N VAL A 328 -12.13 -16.15 -18.18
CA VAL A 328 -11.63 -17.52 -18.06
C VAL A 328 -12.30 -18.33 -16.94
N LEU A 329 -13.12 -17.71 -16.11
CA LEU A 329 -13.82 -18.42 -15.02
C LEU A 329 -14.88 -19.40 -15.54
N GLN A 330 -15.62 -19.09 -16.60
CA GLN A 330 -16.59 -19.97 -17.25
C GLN A 330 -17.58 -20.66 -16.30
N GLY A 331 -18.10 -19.91 -15.34
CA GLY A 331 -19.03 -20.39 -14.32
C GLY A 331 -18.39 -20.96 -13.06
N ARG A 332 -17.05 -21.08 -13.02
CA ARG A 332 -16.30 -21.36 -11.78
C ARG A 332 -16.26 -20.11 -10.91
N ASN A 333 -16.12 -20.30 -9.61
CA ASN A 333 -15.83 -19.20 -8.71
C ASN A 333 -14.33 -18.90 -8.66
N LEU A 334 -13.96 -17.72 -8.14
CA LEU A 334 -12.55 -17.32 -8.06
C LEU A 334 -11.70 -18.28 -7.21
N LEU A 335 -12.26 -18.89 -6.14
CA LEU A 335 -11.51 -19.79 -5.27
C LEU A 335 -11.06 -21.04 -6.05
N GLU A 336 -11.91 -21.63 -6.89
CA GLU A 336 -11.57 -22.77 -7.76
C GLU A 336 -10.42 -22.40 -8.70
N PHE A 337 -10.46 -21.22 -9.31
CA PHE A 337 -9.35 -20.73 -10.14
C PHE A 337 -8.03 -20.58 -9.36
N LEU A 338 -8.09 -20.03 -8.14
CA LEU A 338 -6.91 -19.89 -7.27
C LEU A 338 -6.35 -21.26 -6.84
N GLU A 339 -7.22 -22.25 -6.61
CA GLU A 339 -6.83 -23.62 -6.31
C GLU A 339 -6.12 -24.28 -7.48
N GLU A 340 -6.62 -24.11 -8.70
CA GLU A 340 -5.97 -24.59 -9.92
C GLU A 340 -4.60 -23.92 -10.15
N CYS A 341 -4.47 -22.62 -9.86
CA CYS A 341 -3.18 -21.94 -9.90
C CYS A 341 -2.20 -22.54 -8.87
N LEU A 342 -2.70 -22.85 -7.67
CA LEU A 342 -1.90 -23.45 -6.60
C LEU A 342 -1.44 -24.86 -6.95
N GLU A 343 -2.23 -25.68 -7.67
CA GLU A 343 -1.81 -26.99 -8.16
C GLU A 343 -0.52 -26.91 -9.00
N GLU A 344 -0.31 -25.80 -9.71
CA GLU A 344 0.91 -25.51 -10.43
C GLU A 344 1.96 -24.74 -9.58
N GLY A 345 1.72 -24.58 -8.29
CA GLY A 345 2.56 -23.85 -7.35
C GLY A 345 2.44 -22.34 -7.44
N VAL A 346 1.56 -21.79 -8.26
CA VAL A 346 1.40 -20.32 -8.42
C VAL A 346 0.40 -19.78 -7.42
N VAL A 347 0.81 -18.81 -6.60
CA VAL A 347 -0.06 -18.16 -5.62
C VAL A 347 -0.21 -16.69 -5.96
N VAL A 348 -1.45 -16.27 -6.28
CA VAL A 348 -1.83 -14.87 -6.54
C VAL A 348 -2.88 -14.41 -5.52
N ALA A 349 -3.02 -13.10 -5.33
CA ALA A 349 -3.96 -12.55 -4.36
C ALA A 349 -5.36 -12.38 -4.96
N PRO A 350 -6.45 -12.73 -4.22
CA PRO A 350 -7.81 -12.50 -4.68
C PRO A 350 -8.14 -11.01 -4.74
N GLY A 351 -8.77 -10.59 -5.83
CA GLY A 351 -9.16 -9.19 -6.07
C GLY A 351 -10.26 -8.70 -5.14
N SER A 352 -11.09 -9.59 -4.59
CA SER A 352 -12.11 -9.27 -3.57
C SER A 352 -11.54 -8.58 -2.33
N SER A 353 -10.26 -8.83 -2.03
CA SER A 353 -9.55 -8.14 -0.96
C SER A 353 -9.28 -6.66 -1.29
N CYS A 354 -9.23 -6.31 -2.57
CA CYS A 354 -8.94 -4.98 -3.08
C CYS A 354 -10.20 -4.15 -3.41
N GLY A 355 -11.39 -4.70 -3.15
CA GLY A 355 -12.69 -4.04 -3.37
C GLY A 355 -13.77 -5.04 -3.75
N GLU A 356 -15.01 -4.77 -3.36
CA GLU A 356 -16.16 -5.66 -3.60
C GLU A 356 -16.45 -5.84 -5.10
N ALA A 357 -16.25 -4.78 -5.89
CA ALA A 357 -16.44 -4.80 -7.34
C ALA A 357 -15.41 -5.66 -8.10
N TYR A 358 -14.36 -6.14 -7.42
CA TYR A 358 -13.24 -6.87 -8.02
C TYR A 358 -13.16 -8.32 -7.54
N ALA A 359 -14.31 -8.93 -7.19
CA ALA A 359 -14.39 -10.30 -6.69
C ALA A 359 -13.75 -11.33 -7.65
N ASP A 360 -13.85 -11.11 -8.97
CA ASP A 360 -13.34 -11.98 -10.02
C ASP A 360 -12.05 -11.45 -10.66
N TRP A 361 -11.23 -10.77 -9.89
CA TRP A 361 -9.91 -10.29 -10.29
C TRP A 361 -8.83 -10.93 -9.44
N VAL A 362 -7.57 -10.88 -9.91
CA VAL A 362 -6.42 -11.32 -9.16
C VAL A 362 -5.30 -10.28 -9.20
N ARG A 363 -4.55 -10.15 -8.10
CA ARG A 363 -3.33 -9.34 -8.04
C ARG A 363 -2.11 -10.23 -8.00
N LEU A 364 -1.11 -9.92 -8.81
CA LEU A 364 0.23 -10.50 -8.72
C LEU A 364 1.29 -9.44 -8.43
N CYS A 365 2.30 -9.81 -7.64
CA CYS A 365 3.51 -9.04 -7.39
C CYS A 365 4.66 -9.64 -8.21
N TYR A 366 5.24 -8.86 -9.12
CA TYR A 366 6.33 -9.32 -9.97
C TYR A 366 7.73 -9.07 -9.37
N THR A 367 7.78 -8.66 -8.09
CA THR A 367 9.02 -8.44 -7.34
C THR A 367 9.16 -9.33 -6.11
N SER A 368 8.23 -10.25 -5.89
CA SER A 368 8.19 -11.10 -4.68
C SER A 368 9.13 -12.30 -4.70
N ALA A 369 9.68 -12.61 -5.86
CA ALA A 369 10.62 -13.73 -6.07
C ALA A 369 11.65 -13.35 -7.13
N PRO A 370 12.79 -14.06 -7.25
CA PRO A 370 13.79 -13.85 -8.31
C PRO A 370 13.16 -13.84 -9.70
N PRO A 371 13.69 -13.04 -10.65
CA PRO A 371 13.11 -12.84 -11.98
C PRO A 371 12.81 -14.13 -12.75
N GLU A 372 13.66 -15.14 -12.66
CA GLU A 372 13.46 -16.45 -13.28
C GLU A 372 12.27 -17.20 -12.68
N SER A 373 12.08 -17.12 -11.36
CA SER A 373 10.91 -17.70 -10.65
C SER A 373 9.63 -16.97 -11.01
N VAL A 374 9.67 -15.64 -11.08
CA VAL A 374 8.54 -14.83 -11.54
C VAL A 374 8.18 -15.18 -12.98
N ALA A 375 9.17 -15.26 -13.88
CA ALA A 375 8.95 -15.61 -15.28
C ALA A 375 8.31 -17.00 -15.44
N GLU A 376 8.72 -17.99 -14.64
CA GLU A 376 8.11 -19.33 -14.66
C GLU A 376 6.66 -19.28 -14.14
N ALA A 377 6.42 -18.62 -13.01
CA ALA A 377 5.10 -18.47 -12.45
C ALA A 377 4.13 -17.76 -13.41
N VAL A 378 4.60 -16.71 -14.05
CA VAL A 378 3.83 -15.94 -15.03
C VAL A 378 3.49 -16.77 -16.27
N ARG A 379 4.41 -17.62 -16.76
CA ARG A 379 4.13 -18.57 -17.87
C ARG A 379 3.05 -19.59 -17.46
N ARG A 380 3.10 -20.11 -16.24
CA ARG A 380 2.08 -21.03 -15.71
C ARG A 380 0.72 -20.34 -15.62
N LEU A 381 0.69 -19.15 -15.04
CA LEU A 381 -0.53 -18.35 -14.93
C LEU A 381 -1.10 -18.02 -16.33
N ALA A 382 -0.26 -17.67 -17.31
CA ALA A 382 -0.69 -17.38 -18.67
C ALA A 382 -1.46 -18.55 -19.31
N ARG A 383 -1.01 -19.80 -19.09
CA ARG A 383 -1.73 -20.99 -19.59
C ARG A 383 -3.13 -21.14 -18.97
N ARG A 384 -3.31 -20.72 -17.73
CA ARG A 384 -4.62 -20.72 -17.06
C ARG A 384 -5.54 -19.59 -17.51
N LEU A 385 -4.95 -18.53 -18.09
CA LEU A 385 -5.67 -17.38 -18.67
C LEU A 385 -6.00 -17.57 -20.17
N GLU A 386 -5.51 -18.63 -20.79
CA GLU A 386 -5.93 -18.99 -22.16
C GLU A 386 -7.37 -19.51 -22.13
N PRO A 387 -8.26 -19.00 -22.99
CA PRO A 387 -9.57 -19.59 -23.14
C PRO A 387 -9.41 -21.05 -23.57
N PRO A 388 -10.24 -21.99 -23.08
CA PRO A 388 -10.16 -23.37 -23.52
C PRO A 388 -10.31 -23.44 -25.03
N ARG A 389 -9.44 -24.21 -25.67
CA ARG A 389 -9.51 -24.43 -27.11
C ARG A 389 -10.88 -25.03 -27.44
N ALA A 390 -11.65 -24.32 -28.25
CA ALA A 390 -12.90 -24.83 -28.75
C ALA A 390 -12.66 -26.18 -29.45
N GLY A 391 -13.11 -27.29 -28.84
CA GLY A 391 -13.09 -28.62 -29.42
C GLY A 391 -11.95 -29.54 -28.92
N ALA A 392 -11.91 -29.85 -27.63
CA ALA A 392 -11.30 -31.08 -27.13
C ALA A 392 -12.38 -32.01 -26.57
#